data_66eab494656119aa117a03afc1df9bd8
#
_entry.id   66eab494656119aa117a03afc1df9bd8
#
_cell.length_a   1.000
_cell.length_b   1.000
_cell.length_c   1.000
_cell.angle_alpha   90.00
_cell.angle_beta   90.00
_cell.angle_gamma   90.00
#
_symmetry.space_group_name_H-M   'P 1'
#
loop_
_entity.id
_entity.type
_entity.pdbx_description
1 polymer ?
#
loop_
_entity_poly.entity_id
_entity_poly.type
_entity_poly.pdbx_seq_one_letter_code
_entity_poly.pdbx_strand_id
1 'polypeptide(L)'
;QNHFLLEPVSIENLHNNRGTRNFWCRVEGKGYWSACGVSAEQEFDKYTDRQDESTLEAGMMWQKLTRTSKKYDLQSEITSFVSIDGTTEIQLIKITNLSEEEQEVTPIVAIPVYGRSADNIRDHRHVTSLLHRIDTKECGVEVTPVLSFDERGHQKNDTTYFVYGFTAEGNAPKEFYPTVESFIGEGGSFLIPEAVRVEKTGCTAGCHLEGKEAVGAFRFERRKLKANESIEYVVLAGATGEKASISKICTSFGTKEQAENELAKVKKYWTEKVNVEFETGDEATDNYLKWICFQPILRRIYGC
;
A
#
# COMPACT_ATOMS: atom_id res chain seq x y z
N GLN A 1 5.97 -20.00 9.19
CA GLN A 1 5.47 -20.02 7.80
C GLN A 1 5.69 -18.65 7.18
N ASN A 2 6.21 -18.58 5.96
CA ASN A 2 6.33 -17.34 5.22
C ASN A 2 4.99 -17.07 4.51
N HIS A 3 4.33 -15.98 4.87
CA HIS A 3 3.08 -15.54 4.26
C HIS A 3 3.31 -14.29 3.44
N PHE A 4 2.75 -14.25 2.25
CA PHE A 4 2.85 -13.09 1.35
C PHE A 4 1.51 -12.37 1.23
N LEU A 5 1.45 -11.15 1.71
CA LEU A 5 0.34 -10.25 1.42
C LEU A 5 0.35 -9.86 -0.07
N LEU A 6 1.51 -9.42 -0.55
CA LEU A 6 1.73 -9.02 -1.94
C LEU A 6 2.36 -10.18 -2.72
N GLU A 7 2.12 -10.21 -4.03
CA GLU A 7 2.80 -11.15 -4.91
C GLU A 7 4.31 -10.87 -4.91
N PRO A 8 5.14 -11.89 -4.64
CA PRO A 8 6.58 -11.71 -4.64
C PRO A 8 7.06 -11.36 -6.05
N VAL A 9 8.02 -10.43 -6.11
CA VAL A 9 8.67 -10.06 -7.37
C VAL A 9 9.64 -11.17 -7.77
N SER A 10 9.44 -11.74 -8.96
CA SER A 10 10.36 -12.70 -9.58
C SER A 10 10.77 -12.20 -10.97
N ILE A 11 11.79 -12.84 -11.55
CA ILE A 11 12.22 -12.50 -12.92
C ILE A 11 11.07 -12.70 -13.91
N GLU A 12 10.25 -13.72 -13.72
CA GLU A 12 9.13 -14.06 -14.61
C GLU A 12 8.00 -13.02 -14.55
N ASN A 13 7.78 -12.38 -13.40
CA ASN A 13 6.68 -11.43 -13.23
C ASN A 13 7.11 -9.97 -13.03
N LEU A 14 8.41 -9.64 -13.19
CA LEU A 14 8.90 -8.26 -13.20
C LEU A 14 8.12 -7.34 -14.16
N HIS A 15 7.72 -7.89 -15.32
CA HIS A 15 6.98 -7.14 -16.34
C HIS A 15 5.46 -7.26 -16.19
N ASN A 16 4.97 -8.28 -15.50
CA ASN A 16 3.54 -8.60 -15.39
C ASN A 16 2.96 -8.18 -14.04
N ASN A 17 3.78 -8.11 -12.99
CA ASN A 17 3.33 -7.70 -11.67
C ASN A 17 3.22 -6.17 -11.60
N ARG A 18 2.10 -5.66 -12.10
CA ARG A 18 1.71 -4.25 -11.97
C ARG A 18 0.71 -4.02 -10.83
N GLY A 19 0.38 -5.07 -10.12
CA GLY A 19 -0.46 -5.05 -8.94
C GLY A 19 0.32 -4.55 -7.72
N THR A 20 0.80 -3.32 -7.77
CA THR A 20 1.50 -2.70 -6.65
C THR A 20 0.52 -1.98 -5.73
N ARG A 21 1.03 -1.61 -4.55
CA ARG A 21 0.32 -0.67 -3.68
C ARG A 21 0.11 0.63 -4.42
N ASN A 22 -1.13 1.08 -4.54
CA ASN A 22 -1.44 2.31 -5.24
C ASN A 22 -2.43 3.17 -4.44
N PHE A 23 -2.24 4.47 -4.57
CA PHE A 23 -3.13 5.49 -4.06
C PHE A 23 -3.53 6.39 -5.23
N TRP A 24 -4.80 6.43 -5.51
CA TRP A 24 -5.36 7.18 -6.62
C TRP A 24 -6.04 8.45 -6.13
N CYS A 25 -5.91 9.50 -6.91
CA CYS A 25 -6.67 10.73 -6.76
C CYS A 25 -7.50 10.92 -8.04
N ARG A 26 -8.83 10.75 -7.94
CA ARG A 26 -9.72 11.22 -8.99
C ARG A 26 -9.95 12.70 -8.75
N VAL A 27 -9.64 13.51 -9.76
CA VAL A 27 -9.78 14.96 -9.74
C VAL A 27 -10.98 15.33 -10.61
N GLU A 28 -11.99 15.96 -10.03
CA GLU A 28 -13.22 16.29 -10.74
C GLU A 28 -12.94 17.22 -11.93
N GLY A 29 -13.51 16.86 -13.08
CA GLY A 29 -13.31 17.60 -14.34
C GLY A 29 -11.92 17.45 -14.99
N LYS A 30 -10.92 16.86 -14.31
CA LYS A 30 -9.55 16.69 -14.86
C LYS A 30 -9.18 15.25 -15.17
N GLY A 31 -9.77 14.26 -14.46
CA GLY A 31 -9.47 12.84 -14.63
C GLY A 31 -8.97 12.16 -13.37
N TYR A 32 -7.96 11.30 -13.48
CA TYR A 32 -7.42 10.55 -12.34
C TYR A 32 -5.90 10.45 -12.41
N TRP A 33 -5.28 10.42 -11.26
CA TRP A 33 -3.83 10.42 -11.08
C TRP A 33 -3.42 9.37 -10.05
N SER A 34 -2.33 8.65 -10.32
CA SER A 34 -1.70 7.75 -9.35
C SER A 34 -0.62 8.48 -8.56
N ALA A 35 -0.82 8.61 -7.25
CA ALA A 35 0.18 9.17 -6.34
C ALA A 35 1.46 8.31 -6.26
N CYS A 36 1.37 7.03 -6.62
CA CYS A 36 2.52 6.11 -6.67
C CYS A 36 3.22 6.06 -8.03
N GLY A 37 2.67 6.74 -9.05
CA GLY A 37 3.26 6.77 -10.38
C GLY A 37 2.95 5.55 -11.25
N VAL A 38 1.87 4.83 -10.96
CA VAL A 38 1.48 3.60 -11.64
C VAL A 38 0.09 3.77 -12.27
N SER A 39 0.06 4.41 -13.44
CA SER A 39 -1.13 4.52 -14.29
C SER A 39 -0.73 4.39 -15.75
N ALA A 40 -1.68 4.10 -16.65
CA ALA A 40 -1.38 4.03 -18.08
C ALA A 40 -0.87 5.36 -18.64
N GLU A 41 -1.40 6.48 -18.15
CA GLU A 41 -0.94 7.81 -18.55
C GLU A 41 0.52 8.04 -18.12
N GLN A 42 0.85 7.73 -16.86
CA GLN A 42 2.22 7.91 -16.35
C GLN A 42 3.22 6.94 -17.00
N GLU A 43 2.79 5.73 -17.37
CA GLU A 43 3.62 4.81 -18.16
C GLU A 43 3.84 5.34 -19.58
N PHE A 44 2.84 5.97 -20.19
CA PHE A 44 2.95 6.58 -21.52
C PHE A 44 3.87 7.81 -21.50
N ASP A 45 3.79 8.62 -20.46
CA ASP A 45 4.58 9.85 -20.32
C ASP A 45 5.99 9.62 -19.77
N LYS A 46 6.32 8.38 -19.42
CA LYS A 46 7.63 8.00 -18.91
C LYS A 46 8.74 8.37 -19.92
N TYR A 47 9.77 9.01 -19.42
CA TYR A 47 10.89 9.53 -20.21
C TYR A 47 10.55 10.66 -21.19
N THR A 48 9.40 11.32 -21.00
CA THR A 48 9.05 12.56 -21.71
C THR A 48 9.09 13.75 -20.77
N ASP A 49 8.97 14.96 -21.30
CA ASP A 49 8.86 16.21 -20.55
C ASP A 49 7.56 16.35 -19.73
N ARG A 50 6.58 15.44 -19.97
CA ARG A 50 5.34 15.36 -19.23
C ARG A 50 5.39 14.43 -18.02
N GLN A 51 6.50 13.72 -17.86
CA GLN A 51 6.69 12.83 -16.72
C GLN A 51 6.57 13.64 -15.41
N ASP A 52 5.84 13.07 -14.44
CA ASP A 52 5.78 13.63 -13.09
C ASP A 52 7.18 13.72 -12.46
N GLU A 53 7.43 14.83 -11.75
CA GLU A 53 8.63 14.95 -10.93
C GLU A 53 8.51 14.03 -9.70
N SER A 54 9.56 13.30 -9.39
CA SER A 54 9.55 12.44 -8.21
C SER A 54 10.90 12.39 -7.53
N THR A 55 10.87 12.37 -6.19
CA THR A 55 12.02 12.17 -5.32
C THR A 55 11.77 11.04 -4.36
N LEU A 56 12.80 10.25 -4.10
CA LEU A 56 12.77 9.18 -3.10
C LEU A 56 13.79 9.49 -2.01
N GLU A 57 13.30 9.59 -0.79
CA GLU A 57 14.10 9.64 0.42
C GLU A 57 13.96 8.30 1.14
N ALA A 58 15.06 7.69 1.55
CA ALA A 58 15.02 6.40 2.22
C ALA A 58 15.96 6.40 3.43
N GLY A 59 15.51 5.74 4.47
CA GLY A 59 16.30 5.45 5.65
C GLY A 59 16.13 3.99 6.07
N MET A 60 16.61 3.64 7.25
CA MET A 60 16.53 2.26 7.73
C MET A 60 15.08 1.87 8.02
N MET A 61 14.54 0.95 7.21
CA MET A 61 13.17 0.41 7.26
C MET A 61 12.05 1.45 7.06
N TRP A 62 12.34 2.55 6.40
CA TRP A 62 11.33 3.51 5.93
C TRP A 62 11.75 4.15 4.63
N GLN A 63 10.78 4.60 3.86
CA GLN A 63 10.99 5.39 2.65
C GLN A 63 9.88 6.43 2.49
N LYS A 64 10.20 7.55 1.86
CA LYS A 64 9.26 8.60 1.50
C LYS A 64 9.37 8.89 0.01
N LEU A 65 8.28 8.67 -0.71
CA LEU A 65 8.13 9.04 -2.10
C LEU A 65 7.38 10.37 -2.17
N THR A 66 7.99 11.38 -2.77
CA THR A 66 7.30 12.63 -3.13
C THR A 66 7.13 12.67 -4.63
N ARG A 67 5.91 12.92 -5.10
CA ARG A 67 5.59 13.02 -6.52
C ARG A 67 4.74 14.25 -6.79
N THR A 68 5.09 14.99 -7.85
CA THR A 68 4.38 16.20 -8.25
C THR A 68 3.90 16.07 -9.69
N SER A 69 2.61 16.24 -9.90
CA SER A 69 1.98 16.26 -11.21
C SER A 69 1.63 17.69 -11.61
N LYS A 70 2.23 18.16 -12.71
CA LYS A 70 1.91 19.46 -13.31
C LYS A 70 0.54 19.46 -14.01
N LYS A 71 0.10 18.29 -14.49
CA LYS A 71 -1.20 18.15 -15.16
C LYS A 71 -2.37 18.29 -14.21
N TYR A 72 -2.24 17.73 -13.02
CA TYR A 72 -3.30 17.69 -12.02
C TYR A 72 -3.13 18.77 -10.94
N ASP A 73 -1.99 19.49 -10.94
CA ASP A 73 -1.60 20.44 -9.89
C ASP A 73 -1.69 19.81 -8.49
N LEU A 74 -1.24 18.59 -8.38
CA LEU A 74 -1.23 17.83 -7.14
C LEU A 74 0.19 17.37 -6.77
N GLN A 75 0.46 17.35 -5.48
CA GLN A 75 1.64 16.69 -4.92
C GLN A 75 1.20 15.59 -3.95
N SER A 76 1.87 14.47 -4.00
CA SER A 76 1.76 13.41 -3.00
C SER A 76 3.06 13.23 -2.24
N GLU A 77 2.95 13.00 -0.93
CA GLU A 77 4.02 12.52 -0.07
C GLU A 77 3.55 11.20 0.56
N ILE A 78 4.23 10.10 0.26
CA ILE A 78 3.89 8.77 0.78
C ILE A 78 5.07 8.24 1.58
N THR A 79 4.94 8.20 2.90
CA THR A 79 5.92 7.59 3.78
C THR A 79 5.49 6.18 4.13
N SER A 80 6.28 5.18 3.73
CA SER A 80 6.02 3.76 3.97
C SER A 80 7.06 3.17 4.91
N PHE A 81 6.63 2.41 5.89
CA PHE A 81 7.48 1.72 6.85
C PHE A 81 6.76 0.51 7.45
N VAL A 82 7.49 -0.35 8.13
CA VAL A 82 6.93 -1.51 8.84
C VAL A 82 7.01 -1.24 10.34
N SER A 83 5.93 -1.57 11.07
CA SER A 83 5.89 -1.47 12.53
C SER A 83 7.03 -2.26 13.19
N ILE A 84 7.45 -1.88 14.38
CA ILE A 84 8.58 -2.54 15.08
C ILE A 84 8.32 -4.03 15.30
N ASP A 85 7.06 -4.43 15.53
CA ASP A 85 6.68 -5.83 15.68
C ASP A 85 6.74 -6.64 14.37
N GLY A 86 6.93 -5.95 13.23
CA GLY A 86 7.12 -6.57 11.91
C GLY A 86 5.85 -7.12 11.26
N THR A 87 4.67 -6.85 11.80
CA THR A 87 3.40 -7.45 11.34
C THR A 87 2.60 -6.58 10.37
N THR A 88 2.85 -5.26 10.40
CA THR A 88 2.04 -4.28 9.67
C THR A 88 2.90 -3.29 8.92
N GLU A 89 2.69 -3.17 7.62
CA GLU A 89 3.14 -2.03 6.83
C GLU A 89 2.19 -0.86 7.06
N ILE A 90 2.75 0.31 7.30
CA ILE A 90 2.04 1.57 7.55
C ILE A 90 2.45 2.56 6.46
N GLN A 91 1.47 3.17 5.82
CA GLN A 91 1.67 4.25 4.86
C GLN A 91 1.00 5.52 5.36
N LEU A 92 1.79 6.56 5.57
CA LEU A 92 1.33 7.92 5.78
C LEU A 92 1.28 8.63 4.43
N ILE A 93 0.11 9.05 4.02
CA ILE A 93 -0.15 9.62 2.70
C ILE A 93 -0.67 11.03 2.86
N LYS A 94 -0.02 12.00 2.21
CA LYS A 94 -0.44 13.39 2.15
C LYS A 94 -0.61 13.80 0.71
N ILE A 95 -1.76 14.39 0.38
CA ILE A 95 -2.08 14.94 -0.94
C ILE A 95 -2.29 16.45 -0.78
N THR A 96 -1.56 17.23 -1.55
CA THR A 96 -1.60 18.70 -1.53
C THR A 96 -2.09 19.23 -2.87
N ASN A 97 -3.04 20.15 -2.84
CA ASN A 97 -3.44 20.94 -4.01
C ASN A 97 -2.42 22.05 -4.24
N LEU A 98 -1.71 22.01 -5.35
CA LEU A 98 -0.71 23.04 -5.72
C LEU A 98 -1.30 24.14 -6.61
N SER A 99 -2.56 24.01 -7.05
CA SER A 99 -3.19 25.05 -7.87
C SER A 99 -3.59 26.27 -7.03
N GLU A 100 -3.83 27.37 -7.71
CA GLU A 100 -4.37 28.60 -7.08
C GLU A 100 -5.88 28.51 -6.83
N GLU A 101 -6.55 27.49 -7.35
CA GLU A 101 -8.00 27.28 -7.26
C GLU A 101 -8.34 26.08 -6.36
N GLU A 102 -9.61 26.05 -5.90
CA GLU A 102 -10.15 24.88 -5.20
C GLU A 102 -10.29 23.70 -6.17
N GLN A 103 -9.86 22.52 -5.76
CA GLN A 103 -10.03 21.27 -6.50
C GLN A 103 -10.85 20.25 -5.68
N GLU A 104 -11.71 19.50 -6.35
CA GLU A 104 -12.39 18.35 -5.75
C GLU A 104 -11.62 17.08 -6.04
N VAL A 105 -11.20 16.38 -4.97
CA VAL A 105 -10.41 15.17 -5.06
C VAL A 105 -11.13 14.02 -4.35
N THR A 106 -11.21 12.87 -5.02
CA THR A 106 -11.70 11.62 -4.44
C THR A 106 -10.54 10.63 -4.30
N PRO A 107 -10.08 10.35 -3.08
CA PRO A 107 -8.98 9.43 -2.83
C PRO A 107 -9.43 7.97 -2.85
N ILE A 108 -8.63 7.10 -3.47
CA ILE A 108 -8.92 5.67 -3.60
C ILE A 108 -7.65 4.87 -3.36
N VAL A 109 -7.69 3.94 -2.43
CA VAL A 109 -6.62 2.96 -2.19
C VAL A 109 -6.83 1.72 -3.03
N ALA A 110 -5.75 1.10 -3.50
CA ALA A 110 -5.80 -0.21 -4.12
C ALA A 110 -4.49 -0.98 -3.87
N ILE A 111 -4.60 -2.05 -3.10
CA ILE A 111 -3.49 -2.97 -2.79
C ILE A 111 -3.96 -4.39 -3.12
N PRO A 112 -3.48 -5.00 -4.23
CA PRO A 112 -3.80 -6.38 -4.54
C PRO A 112 -3.36 -7.32 -3.43
N VAL A 113 -4.22 -8.24 -3.04
CA VAL A 113 -3.91 -9.21 -1.99
C VAL A 113 -3.62 -10.56 -2.63
N TYR A 114 -2.35 -10.97 -2.55
CA TYR A 114 -1.91 -12.27 -3.01
C TYR A 114 -2.39 -13.37 -2.08
N GLY A 115 -2.25 -13.18 -0.77
CA GLY A 115 -2.86 -13.99 0.27
C GLY A 115 -2.44 -15.47 0.25
N ARG A 116 -1.14 -15.76 0.16
CA ARG A 116 -0.60 -17.12 0.06
C ARG A 116 0.61 -17.35 0.94
N SER A 117 0.88 -18.62 1.23
CA SER A 117 2.17 -19.06 1.76
C SER A 117 3.25 -19.08 0.67
N ALA A 118 4.52 -19.09 1.06
CA ALA A 118 5.66 -19.17 0.16
C ALA A 118 5.61 -20.39 -0.76
N ASP A 119 5.12 -21.51 -0.26
CA ASP A 119 5.08 -22.78 -1.00
C ASP A 119 4.03 -22.79 -2.11
N ASN A 120 3.09 -21.84 -2.10
CA ASN A 120 2.09 -21.65 -3.15
C ASN A 120 2.53 -20.74 -4.32
N ILE A 121 3.77 -20.27 -4.34
CA ILE A 121 4.26 -19.35 -5.41
C ILE A 121 4.14 -19.99 -6.81
N ARG A 122 4.28 -21.29 -6.90
CA ARG A 122 4.21 -22.05 -8.16
C ARG A 122 2.79 -22.29 -8.65
N ASP A 123 1.78 -22.11 -7.80
CA ASP A 123 0.40 -22.32 -8.18
C ASP A 123 -0.15 -21.15 -8.98
N HIS A 124 -1.02 -21.45 -9.92
CA HIS A 124 -1.70 -20.42 -10.69
C HIS A 124 -2.56 -19.54 -9.78
N ARG A 125 -2.45 -18.23 -9.96
CA ARG A 125 -3.15 -17.22 -9.16
C ARG A 125 -4.67 -17.49 -9.05
N HIS A 126 -5.32 -17.80 -10.17
CA HIS A 126 -6.76 -18.06 -10.21
C HIS A 126 -7.16 -19.33 -9.44
N VAL A 127 -6.32 -20.35 -9.40
CA VAL A 127 -6.60 -21.58 -8.64
C VAL A 127 -6.55 -21.32 -7.14
N THR A 128 -5.54 -20.58 -6.70
CA THR A 128 -5.40 -20.27 -5.27
C THR A 128 -6.41 -19.21 -4.82
N SER A 129 -6.87 -18.33 -5.69
CA SER A 129 -7.93 -17.37 -5.36
C SER A 129 -9.29 -18.04 -5.05
N LEU A 130 -9.53 -19.27 -5.55
CA LEU A 130 -10.71 -20.06 -5.18
C LEU A 130 -10.80 -20.33 -3.67
N LEU A 131 -9.66 -20.31 -2.99
CA LEU A 131 -9.58 -20.52 -1.54
C LEU A 131 -9.90 -19.26 -0.75
N HIS A 132 -9.92 -18.08 -1.37
CA HIS A 132 -10.12 -16.82 -0.68
C HIS A 132 -11.54 -16.70 -0.11
N ARG A 133 -11.62 -16.22 1.10
CA ARG A 133 -12.81 -15.70 1.77
C ARG A 133 -12.54 -14.23 2.05
N ILE A 134 -13.32 -13.37 1.43
CA ILE A 134 -13.08 -11.92 1.39
C ILE A 134 -14.20 -11.25 2.14
N ASP A 135 -13.86 -10.51 3.17
CA ASP A 135 -14.80 -9.75 3.99
C ASP A 135 -14.48 -8.26 3.92
N THR A 136 -15.49 -7.42 3.69
CA THR A 136 -15.35 -5.98 3.91
C THR A 136 -15.71 -5.65 5.35
N LYS A 137 -14.84 -4.90 6.01
CA LYS A 137 -15.03 -4.37 7.35
C LYS A 137 -15.20 -2.85 7.28
N GLU A 138 -15.55 -2.21 8.38
CA GLU A 138 -15.73 -0.75 8.42
C GLU A 138 -14.52 0.01 7.86
N CYS A 139 -13.31 -0.46 8.13
CA CYS A 139 -12.08 0.24 7.76
C CYS A 139 -11.32 -0.35 6.57
N GLY A 140 -11.79 -1.45 5.96
CA GLY A 140 -11.04 -2.07 4.86
C GLY A 140 -11.49 -3.47 4.47
N VAL A 141 -10.55 -4.24 3.93
CA VAL A 141 -10.78 -5.58 3.38
C VAL A 141 -9.91 -6.59 4.09
N GLU A 142 -10.52 -7.70 4.50
CA GLU A 142 -9.85 -8.90 5.03
C GLU A 142 -9.94 -10.04 4.03
N VAL A 143 -8.87 -10.82 3.92
CA VAL A 143 -8.82 -12.03 3.10
C VAL A 143 -8.31 -13.17 3.95
N THR A 144 -9.15 -14.19 4.14
CA THR A 144 -8.79 -15.39 4.90
C THR A 144 -8.91 -16.60 3.98
N PRO A 145 -7.82 -17.11 3.41
CA PRO A 145 -7.85 -18.33 2.62
C PRO A 145 -8.32 -19.50 3.48
N VAL A 146 -9.04 -20.46 2.89
CA VAL A 146 -9.50 -21.68 3.60
C VAL A 146 -8.35 -22.59 3.94
N LEU A 147 -7.40 -22.72 3.00
CA LEU A 147 -6.24 -23.60 3.13
C LEU A 147 -4.96 -22.79 2.86
N SER A 148 -3.89 -23.21 3.50
CA SER A 148 -2.51 -22.90 3.14
C SER A 148 -1.81 -24.17 2.67
N PHE A 149 -0.65 -24.01 2.05
CA PHE A 149 0.17 -25.12 1.57
C PHE A 149 1.59 -24.99 2.14
N ASP A 150 2.14 -26.09 2.58
CA ASP A 150 3.55 -26.22 2.97
C ASP A 150 4.13 -27.54 2.46
N GLU A 151 5.39 -27.82 2.76
CA GLU A 151 6.08 -29.05 2.36
C GLU A 151 5.34 -30.35 2.74
N ARG A 152 4.44 -30.29 3.70
CA ARG A 152 3.62 -31.43 4.17
C ARG A 152 2.28 -31.53 3.43
N GLY A 153 2.02 -30.61 2.49
CA GLY A 153 0.78 -30.54 1.72
C GLY A 153 -0.20 -29.48 2.23
N HIS A 154 -1.48 -29.68 1.98
CA HIS A 154 -2.53 -28.74 2.37
C HIS A 154 -2.73 -28.74 3.89
N GLN A 155 -2.74 -27.56 4.47
CA GLN A 155 -2.98 -27.32 5.88
C GLN A 155 -4.18 -26.36 6.04
N LYS A 156 -4.87 -26.44 7.17
CA LYS A 156 -5.87 -25.44 7.52
C LYS A 156 -5.16 -24.09 7.65
N ASN A 157 -5.68 -23.08 6.96
CA ASN A 157 -5.12 -21.74 7.08
C ASN A 157 -5.60 -21.07 8.38
N ASP A 158 -4.67 -20.42 9.07
CA ASP A 158 -4.90 -19.62 10.28
C ASP A 158 -4.57 -18.13 10.07
N THR A 159 -4.16 -17.76 8.87
CA THR A 159 -3.71 -16.41 8.55
C THR A 159 -4.79 -15.59 7.87
N THR A 160 -5.02 -14.39 8.37
CA THR A 160 -5.85 -13.36 7.73
C THR A 160 -4.93 -12.25 7.23
N TYR A 161 -5.08 -11.92 5.94
CA TYR A 161 -4.46 -10.77 5.29
C TYR A 161 -5.43 -9.61 5.33
N PHE A 162 -4.92 -8.39 5.53
CA PHE A 162 -5.78 -7.22 5.63
C PHE A 162 -5.17 -5.99 4.94
N VAL A 163 -6.04 -5.14 4.43
CA VAL A 163 -5.73 -3.79 3.98
C VAL A 163 -6.78 -2.85 4.56
N TYR A 164 -6.36 -1.91 5.38
CA TYR A 164 -7.23 -0.96 6.06
C TYR A 164 -6.81 0.47 5.78
N GLY A 165 -7.75 1.39 5.83
CA GLY A 165 -7.50 2.80 5.61
C GLY A 165 -8.31 3.71 6.51
N PHE A 166 -7.69 4.85 6.82
CA PHE A 166 -8.25 5.85 7.71
C PHE A 166 -7.90 7.26 7.19
N THR A 167 -8.77 8.24 7.46
CA THR A 167 -8.35 9.63 7.38
C THR A 167 -7.36 9.95 8.51
N ALA A 168 -6.73 11.11 8.49
CA ALA A 168 -5.82 11.55 9.56
C ALA A 168 -6.45 11.47 10.97
N GLU A 169 -7.76 11.70 11.05
CA GLU A 169 -8.55 11.67 12.28
C GLU A 169 -9.04 10.27 12.67
N GLY A 170 -8.81 9.26 11.83
CA GLY A 170 -9.23 7.88 12.07
C GLY A 170 -10.60 7.51 11.49
N ASN A 171 -11.18 8.32 10.59
CA ASN A 171 -12.44 7.97 9.97
C ASN A 171 -12.27 6.92 8.87
N ALA A 172 -13.26 6.04 8.75
CA ALA A 172 -13.28 4.94 7.80
C ALA A 172 -13.51 5.38 6.34
N PRO A 173 -13.17 4.51 5.35
CA PRO A 173 -13.58 4.67 3.95
C PRO A 173 -15.10 4.61 3.78
N LYS A 174 -15.58 5.10 2.65
CA LYS A 174 -17.01 5.13 2.32
C LYS A 174 -17.50 3.87 1.61
N GLU A 175 -16.69 3.36 0.69
CA GLU A 175 -17.05 2.25 -0.20
C GLU A 175 -15.88 1.34 -0.48
N PHE A 176 -16.17 0.07 -0.81
CA PHE A 176 -15.16 -0.98 -0.98
C PHE A 176 -15.30 -1.65 -2.35
N TYR A 177 -14.16 -2.06 -2.91
CA TYR A 177 -14.04 -2.85 -4.15
C TYR A 177 -13.16 -4.07 -3.84
N PRO A 178 -13.69 -5.09 -3.15
CA PRO A 178 -12.86 -6.12 -2.50
C PRO A 178 -12.32 -7.18 -3.46
N THR A 179 -12.73 -7.18 -4.73
CA THR A 179 -12.21 -8.10 -5.74
C THR A 179 -11.54 -7.35 -6.89
N VAL A 180 -10.56 -8.00 -7.53
CA VAL A 180 -9.90 -7.45 -8.72
C VAL A 180 -10.93 -7.04 -9.77
N GLU A 181 -11.90 -7.91 -10.06
CA GLU A 181 -12.97 -7.65 -11.02
C GLU A 181 -13.83 -6.41 -10.66
N SER A 182 -14.17 -6.26 -9.35
CA SER A 182 -14.96 -5.10 -8.89
C SER A 182 -14.18 -3.79 -9.02
N PHE A 183 -12.86 -3.83 -8.90
CA PHE A 183 -12.00 -2.66 -8.96
C PHE A 183 -11.59 -2.29 -10.40
N ILE A 184 -11.02 -3.24 -11.16
CA ILE A 184 -10.52 -2.93 -12.51
C ILE A 184 -11.62 -2.95 -13.59
N GLY A 185 -12.76 -3.63 -13.34
CA GLY A 185 -13.81 -3.87 -14.31
C GLY A 185 -13.54 -5.08 -15.21
N GLU A 186 -14.54 -5.47 -16.00
CA GLU A 186 -14.43 -6.57 -16.96
C GLU A 186 -13.43 -6.21 -18.07
N GLY A 187 -12.42 -7.07 -18.26
CA GLY A 187 -11.33 -6.82 -19.22
C GLY A 187 -10.44 -5.62 -18.89
N GLY A 188 -10.56 -5.07 -17.67
CA GLY A 188 -9.82 -3.90 -17.23
C GLY A 188 -8.39 -4.21 -16.79
N SER A 189 -7.72 -3.18 -16.28
CA SER A 189 -6.32 -3.23 -15.83
C SER A 189 -6.12 -2.37 -14.59
N PHE A 190 -5.15 -2.75 -13.74
CA PHE A 190 -4.70 -1.90 -12.62
C PHE A 190 -4.09 -0.57 -13.06
N LEU A 191 -3.71 -0.43 -14.33
CA LEU A 191 -3.23 0.84 -14.89
C LEU A 191 -4.36 1.81 -15.25
N ILE A 192 -5.57 1.29 -15.51
CA ILE A 192 -6.78 2.06 -15.85
C ILE A 192 -7.98 1.41 -15.13
N PRO A 193 -8.03 1.43 -13.79
CA PRO A 193 -9.11 0.76 -13.08
C PRO A 193 -10.46 1.45 -13.34
N GLU A 194 -11.50 0.67 -13.56
CA GLU A 194 -12.84 1.21 -13.80
C GLU A 194 -13.34 2.01 -12.57
N ALA A 195 -13.13 1.50 -11.36
CA ALA A 195 -13.54 2.17 -10.13
C ALA A 195 -12.89 3.54 -9.90
N VAL A 196 -11.74 3.79 -10.54
CA VAL A 196 -11.04 5.10 -10.49
C VAL A 196 -11.50 5.99 -11.65
N ARG A 197 -11.64 5.39 -12.85
CA ARG A 197 -11.96 6.13 -14.10
C ARG A 197 -13.39 6.66 -14.09
N VAL A 198 -14.33 5.87 -13.60
CA VAL A 198 -15.75 6.25 -13.53
C VAL A 198 -16.22 6.23 -12.08
N GLU A 199 -17.29 6.95 -11.78
CA GLU A 199 -17.89 6.94 -10.45
C GLU A 199 -18.75 5.66 -10.26
N LYS A 200 -18.04 4.53 -10.16
CA LYS A 200 -18.67 3.23 -9.92
C LYS A 200 -19.00 3.09 -8.44
N THR A 201 -20.20 2.65 -8.14
CA THR A 201 -20.62 2.34 -6.76
C THR A 201 -19.93 1.06 -6.31
N GLY A 202 -19.24 1.12 -5.18
CA GLY A 202 -18.70 -0.03 -4.48
C GLY A 202 -19.71 -0.70 -3.55
N CYS A 203 -19.30 -1.76 -2.86
CA CYS A 203 -20.10 -2.32 -1.78
C CYS A 203 -19.81 -1.59 -0.44
N THR A 204 -20.69 -1.82 0.53
CA THR A 204 -20.53 -1.31 1.91
C THR A 204 -19.77 -2.33 2.77
N ALA A 205 -19.47 -1.96 4.01
CA ALA A 205 -18.98 -2.89 5.02
C ALA A 205 -19.99 -4.02 5.26
N GLY A 206 -19.49 -5.22 5.57
CA GLY A 206 -20.30 -6.43 5.79
C GLY A 206 -20.51 -7.29 4.53
N CYS A 207 -19.94 -6.93 3.39
CA CYS A 207 -19.93 -7.78 2.21
C CYS A 207 -19.04 -9.01 2.43
N HIS A 208 -19.53 -10.20 2.01
CA HIS A 208 -18.76 -11.44 2.01
C HIS A 208 -18.72 -12.04 0.61
N LEU A 209 -17.53 -12.38 0.13
CA LEU A 209 -17.28 -12.95 -1.18
C LEU A 209 -16.33 -14.14 -1.09
N GLU A 210 -16.52 -15.12 -1.95
CA GLU A 210 -15.70 -16.33 -1.98
C GLU A 210 -15.17 -16.62 -3.38
N GLY A 211 -13.99 -17.23 -3.44
CA GLY A 211 -13.45 -17.78 -4.66
C GLY A 211 -13.04 -16.74 -5.71
N LYS A 212 -12.72 -15.53 -5.31
CA LYS A 212 -12.33 -14.41 -6.18
C LYS A 212 -10.91 -13.94 -5.91
N GLU A 213 -10.27 -13.35 -6.92
CA GLU A 213 -9.03 -12.61 -6.71
C GLU A 213 -9.30 -11.36 -5.88
N ALA A 214 -8.56 -11.22 -4.79
CA ALA A 214 -8.80 -10.19 -3.80
C ALA A 214 -7.97 -8.93 -4.06
N VAL A 215 -8.54 -7.78 -3.72
CA VAL A 215 -7.84 -6.50 -3.63
C VAL A 215 -8.35 -5.73 -2.42
N GLY A 216 -7.44 -5.17 -1.64
CA GLY A 216 -7.75 -4.19 -0.61
C GLY A 216 -7.95 -2.84 -1.28
N ALA A 217 -9.12 -2.64 -1.88
CA ALA A 217 -9.45 -1.38 -2.54
C ALA A 217 -10.67 -0.73 -1.91
N PHE A 218 -10.57 0.57 -1.66
CA PHE A 218 -11.64 1.35 -1.05
C PHE A 218 -11.50 2.83 -1.38
N ARG A 219 -12.61 3.53 -1.31
CA ARG A 219 -12.77 4.95 -1.62
C ARG A 219 -13.13 5.74 -0.37
N PHE A 220 -12.43 6.83 -0.14
CA PHE A 220 -12.78 7.81 0.87
C PHE A 220 -13.81 8.83 0.35
N GLU A 221 -14.35 9.62 1.27
CA GLU A 221 -15.20 10.77 0.91
C GLU A 221 -14.45 11.75 0.01
N ARG A 222 -15.17 12.28 -0.96
CA ARG A 222 -14.71 13.38 -1.81
C ARG A 222 -14.42 14.62 -0.95
N ARG A 223 -13.29 15.25 -1.21
CA ARG A 223 -12.84 16.44 -0.47
C ARG A 223 -12.59 17.59 -1.43
N LYS A 224 -12.98 18.78 -0.98
CA LYS A 224 -12.61 20.04 -1.61
C LYS A 224 -11.35 20.56 -0.94
N LEU A 225 -10.34 20.82 -1.75
CA LEU A 225 -9.05 21.32 -1.30
C LEU A 225 -8.85 22.73 -1.85
N LYS A 226 -8.75 23.69 -0.97
CA LYS A 226 -8.36 25.07 -1.33
C LYS A 226 -6.91 25.08 -1.87
N ALA A 227 -6.51 26.21 -2.42
CA ALA A 227 -5.11 26.42 -2.83
C ALA A 227 -4.16 26.11 -1.66
N ASN A 228 -3.14 25.28 -1.92
CA ASN A 228 -2.14 24.82 -0.96
C ASN A 228 -2.68 24.02 0.25
N GLU A 229 -3.96 23.65 0.24
CA GLU A 229 -4.52 22.76 1.27
C GLU A 229 -4.11 21.32 1.04
N SER A 230 -3.93 20.59 2.13
CA SER A 230 -3.58 19.15 2.12
C SER A 230 -4.61 18.33 2.85
N ILE A 231 -4.75 17.07 2.40
CA ILE A 231 -5.46 16.01 3.11
C ILE A 231 -4.52 14.85 3.40
N GLU A 232 -4.77 14.14 4.48
CA GLU A 232 -3.87 13.09 4.91
C GLU A 232 -4.63 11.80 5.26
N TYR A 233 -3.96 10.67 5.02
CA TYR A 233 -4.52 9.32 5.20
C TYR A 233 -3.47 8.39 5.81
N VAL A 234 -3.97 7.37 6.49
CA VAL A 234 -3.18 6.24 6.98
C VAL A 234 -3.68 4.98 6.29
N VAL A 235 -2.79 4.21 5.70
CA VAL A 235 -3.11 2.89 5.12
C VAL A 235 -2.28 1.84 5.84
N LEU A 236 -2.94 0.78 6.29
CA LEU A 236 -2.34 -0.34 6.98
C LEU A 236 -2.49 -1.59 6.12
N ALA A 237 -1.41 -2.34 5.95
CA ALA A 237 -1.43 -3.60 5.22
C ALA A 237 -0.60 -4.65 5.96
N GLY A 238 -1.13 -5.86 6.10
CA GLY A 238 -0.44 -6.88 6.88
C GLY A 238 -1.10 -8.25 6.85
N ALA A 239 -0.53 -9.16 7.66
CA ALA A 239 -1.03 -10.49 7.86
C ALA A 239 -0.92 -10.88 9.33
N THR A 240 -1.92 -11.57 9.87
CA THR A 240 -1.92 -12.03 11.27
C THR A 240 -2.59 -13.39 11.40
N GLY A 241 -2.07 -14.23 12.28
CA GLY A 241 -2.70 -15.49 12.68
C GLY A 241 -3.88 -15.30 13.65
N GLU A 242 -4.01 -14.14 14.25
CA GLU A 242 -5.06 -13.84 15.24
C GLU A 242 -5.95 -12.69 14.76
N LYS A 243 -7.19 -12.98 14.36
CA LYS A 243 -8.16 -11.93 13.95
C LYS A 243 -8.36 -10.83 15.01
N ALA A 244 -8.30 -11.18 16.30
CA ALA A 244 -8.37 -10.20 17.39
C ALA A 244 -7.22 -9.18 17.36
N SER A 245 -6.07 -9.52 16.76
CA SER A 245 -4.93 -8.61 16.63
C SER A 245 -5.20 -7.47 15.66
N ILE A 246 -6.06 -7.66 14.64
CA ILE A 246 -6.39 -6.62 13.65
C ILE A 246 -7.04 -5.42 14.33
N SER A 247 -7.96 -5.64 15.28
CA SER A 247 -8.58 -4.55 16.05
C SER A 247 -7.55 -3.75 16.86
N LYS A 248 -6.55 -4.44 17.43
CA LYS A 248 -5.44 -3.79 18.15
C LYS A 248 -4.57 -2.97 17.20
N ILE A 249 -4.25 -3.51 16.02
CA ILE A 249 -3.47 -2.82 14.97
C ILE A 249 -4.19 -1.52 14.58
N CYS A 250 -5.49 -1.57 14.30
CA CYS A 250 -6.29 -0.39 13.97
C CYS A 250 -6.28 0.65 15.09
N THR A 251 -6.44 0.21 16.34
CA THR A 251 -6.40 1.10 17.51
C THR A 251 -5.01 1.70 17.74
N SER A 252 -3.95 0.99 17.37
CA SER A 252 -2.57 1.44 17.58
C SER A 252 -2.06 2.35 16.47
N PHE A 253 -2.57 2.24 15.24
CA PHE A 253 -2.01 2.90 14.06
C PHE A 253 -3.05 3.62 13.18
N GLY A 254 -4.33 3.60 13.55
CA GLY A 254 -5.43 4.09 12.72
C GLY A 254 -5.57 5.61 12.64
N THR A 255 -4.73 6.39 13.31
CA THR A 255 -4.68 7.85 13.17
C THR A 255 -3.29 8.31 12.73
N LYS A 256 -3.22 9.49 12.12
CA LYS A 256 -1.94 10.10 11.72
C LYS A 256 -0.97 10.19 12.89
N GLU A 257 -1.41 10.70 14.05
CA GLU A 257 -0.57 10.87 15.23
C GLU A 257 0.02 9.53 15.71
N GLN A 258 -0.79 8.48 15.74
CA GLN A 258 -0.35 7.14 16.13
C GLN A 258 0.68 6.58 15.15
N ALA A 259 0.44 6.72 13.85
CA ALA A 259 1.36 6.26 12.80
C ALA A 259 2.68 7.05 12.79
N GLU A 260 2.65 8.38 12.98
CA GLU A 260 3.85 9.22 13.11
C GLU A 260 4.67 8.84 14.36
N ASN A 261 4.00 8.58 15.49
CA ASN A 261 4.65 8.10 16.70
C ASN A 261 5.35 6.74 16.48
N GLU A 262 4.71 5.83 15.73
CA GLU A 262 5.34 4.54 15.38
C GLU A 262 6.53 4.72 14.44
N LEU A 263 6.43 5.60 13.43
CA LEU A 263 7.56 5.95 12.56
C LEU A 263 8.75 6.48 13.37
N ALA A 264 8.51 7.36 14.34
CA ALA A 264 9.56 7.88 15.21
C ALA A 264 10.24 6.76 16.01
N LYS A 265 9.46 5.79 16.52
CA LYS A 265 10.01 4.62 17.22
C LYS A 265 10.83 3.73 16.28
N VAL A 266 10.35 3.49 15.05
CA VAL A 266 11.07 2.71 14.03
C VAL A 266 12.40 3.38 13.69
N LYS A 267 12.40 4.69 13.43
CA LYS A 267 13.63 5.45 13.17
C LYS A 267 14.62 5.35 14.32
N LYS A 268 14.15 5.57 15.56
CA LYS A 268 14.99 5.47 16.77
C LYS A 268 15.56 4.06 16.95
N TYR A 269 14.70 3.04 16.85
CA TYR A 269 15.12 1.64 17.01
C TYR A 269 16.25 1.26 16.06
N TRP A 270 16.12 1.59 14.78
CA TRP A 270 17.13 1.22 13.79
C TRP A 270 18.40 2.06 13.88
N THR A 271 18.31 3.32 14.30
CA THR A 271 19.48 4.16 14.58
C THR A 271 20.28 3.60 15.75
N GLU A 272 19.60 3.11 16.79
CA GLU A 272 20.25 2.48 17.95
C GLU A 272 20.83 1.09 17.62
N LYS A 273 20.23 0.35 16.68
CA LYS A 273 20.74 -0.95 16.23
C LYS A 273 21.98 -0.83 15.33
N VAL A 274 22.03 0.20 14.51
CA VAL A 274 23.15 0.49 13.61
C VAL A 274 23.86 1.74 14.14
N ASN A 275 24.47 1.60 15.32
CA ASN A 275 25.13 2.67 16.05
C ASN A 275 26.58 2.93 15.61
N VAL A 276 26.86 2.77 14.34
CA VAL A 276 28.16 3.07 13.74
C VAL A 276 28.08 4.43 13.05
N GLU A 277 29.10 5.25 13.24
CA GLU A 277 29.25 6.55 12.60
C GLU A 277 30.55 6.57 11.79
N PHE A 278 30.53 7.25 10.67
CA PHE A 278 31.68 7.44 9.79
C PHE A 278 31.87 8.94 9.58
N GLU A 279 33.12 9.37 9.54
CA GLU A 279 33.54 10.75 9.32
C GLU A 279 34.63 10.78 8.22
N THR A 280 34.23 10.56 6.97
CA THR A 280 35.15 10.56 5.81
C THR A 280 35.35 11.96 5.24
N GLY A 281 34.55 12.93 5.66
CA GLY A 281 34.49 14.29 5.12
C GLY A 281 33.54 14.45 3.95
N ASP A 282 32.81 13.37 3.55
CA ASP A 282 31.74 13.36 2.57
C ASP A 282 30.51 12.68 3.14
N GLU A 283 29.46 13.46 3.39
CA GLU A 283 28.23 13.00 4.02
C GLU A 283 27.54 11.86 3.24
N ALA A 284 27.60 11.89 1.91
CA ALA A 284 27.00 10.83 1.09
C ALA A 284 27.72 9.49 1.30
N THR A 285 29.05 9.51 1.37
CA THR A 285 29.88 8.35 1.68
C THR A 285 29.61 7.84 3.09
N ASP A 286 29.51 8.71 4.08
CA ASP A 286 29.24 8.35 5.48
C ASP A 286 27.88 7.65 5.62
N ASN A 287 26.84 8.20 5.00
CA ASN A 287 25.51 7.60 4.95
C ASN A 287 25.50 6.25 4.21
N TYR A 288 26.25 6.13 3.11
CA TYR A 288 26.37 4.88 2.36
C TYR A 288 27.07 3.78 3.17
N LEU A 289 28.16 4.09 3.85
CA LEU A 289 28.86 3.15 4.73
C LEU A 289 27.97 2.68 5.88
N LYS A 290 27.22 3.59 6.49
CA LYS A 290 26.23 3.25 7.52
C LYS A 290 25.14 2.32 6.97
N TRP A 291 24.65 2.57 5.75
CA TRP A 291 23.72 1.69 5.05
C TRP A 291 24.29 0.30 4.80
N ILE A 292 25.58 0.17 4.42
CA ILE A 292 26.25 -1.13 4.27
C ILE A 292 26.24 -1.91 5.59
N CYS A 293 26.47 -1.25 6.72
CA CYS A 293 26.43 -1.88 8.05
C CYS A 293 25.02 -2.39 8.42
N PHE A 294 23.98 -1.81 7.87
CA PHE A 294 22.60 -2.25 8.06
C PHE A 294 22.27 -3.54 7.29
N GLN A 295 22.85 -3.78 6.13
CA GLN A 295 22.54 -4.92 5.25
C GLN A 295 22.70 -6.31 5.92
N PRO A 296 23.78 -6.60 6.69
CA PRO A 296 23.92 -7.88 7.39
C PRO A 296 22.80 -8.13 8.42
N ILE A 297 22.30 -7.08 9.05
CA ILE A 297 21.19 -7.18 10.02
C ILE A 297 19.92 -7.62 9.31
N LEU A 298 19.61 -7.02 8.16
CA LEU A 298 18.44 -7.39 7.35
C LEU A 298 18.52 -8.85 6.89
N ARG A 299 19.66 -9.29 6.38
CA ARG A 299 19.88 -10.68 5.95
C ARG A 299 19.70 -11.67 7.09
N ARG A 300 20.15 -11.35 8.29
CA ARG A 300 19.98 -12.20 9.46
C ARG A 300 18.50 -12.34 9.88
N ILE A 301 17.72 -11.27 9.76
CA ILE A 301 16.32 -11.25 10.19
C ILE A 301 15.42 -11.95 9.16
N TYR A 302 15.62 -11.64 7.88
CA TYR A 302 14.71 -12.08 6.81
C TYR A 302 15.19 -13.32 6.05
N GLY A 303 16.39 -13.78 6.29
CA GLY A 303 17.00 -14.97 5.66
C GLY A 303 17.21 -14.78 4.14
N CYS A 304 18.40 -14.96 3.65
CA CYS A 304 18.71 -15.05 2.21
C CYS A 304 19.65 -16.21 1.99
#